data_6e42e6969a9ef33beec002d5c7c30ad2
#
_entry.id   6e42e6969a9ef33beec002d5c7c30ad2
#
_cell.length_a   1.000
_cell.length_b   1.000
_cell.length_c   1.000
_cell.angle_alpha   90.00
_cell.angle_beta   90.00
_cell.angle_gamma   90.00
#
_symmetry.space_group_name_H-M   'P 1'
#
loop_
_entity.id
_entity.type
_entity.pdbx_description
1 polymer ?
#
loop_
_entity_poly.entity_id
_entity_poly.type
_entity_poly.pdbx_seq_one_letter_code
_entity_poly.pdbx_strand_id
1 'polypeptide(L)'
;MHETCKKHNLVMIVDMCQTAGLIPIDASQFSNSIFCFTGHKGLYGPQGTGAIVVVGNFNFKPVFSGGSGHDSFNKTHPCLMPDVFEVGTMNVPSFMGLNRGVEYVINKGINKINEKITRLRSYFVKEVSKIEKVITYGTNYKSLYTGVVSLNIENIPSSEVSLKLYEKYGIATRSGAHCAPLLHEYFHTKEQGMVRFSFSSLNTKKELQFAIDALREIAKEIKP
;
A
#
# COMPACT_ATOMS: atom_id res chain seq x y z
N MET A 1 18.48 3.92 -7.07
CA MET A 1 18.78 2.69 -6.27
C MET A 1 19.18 1.51 -7.14
N HIS A 2 18.42 1.12 -8.17
CA HIS A 2 18.76 -0.04 -9.02
C HIS A 2 20.17 0.08 -9.62
N GLU A 3 20.53 1.19 -10.23
CA GLU A 3 21.87 1.42 -10.79
C GLU A 3 22.98 1.31 -9.73
N THR A 4 22.72 1.77 -8.52
CA THR A 4 23.67 1.63 -7.39
C THR A 4 23.85 0.16 -7.03
N CYS A 5 22.76 -0.60 -6.90
CA CYS A 5 22.82 -2.05 -6.61
C CYS A 5 23.59 -2.78 -7.71
N LYS A 6 23.29 -2.48 -8.98
CA LYS A 6 23.99 -3.06 -10.13
C LYS A 6 25.49 -2.77 -10.11
N LYS A 7 25.87 -1.50 -9.87
CA LYS A 7 27.27 -1.07 -9.78
C LYS A 7 28.05 -1.82 -8.69
N HIS A 8 27.41 -2.13 -7.59
CA HIS A 8 28.04 -2.79 -6.44
C HIS A 8 27.73 -4.30 -6.35
N ASN A 9 27.15 -4.88 -7.40
CA ASN A 9 26.74 -6.30 -7.43
C ASN A 9 25.87 -6.71 -6.24
N LEU A 10 24.94 -5.84 -5.83
CA LEU A 10 24.02 -6.08 -4.74
C LEU A 10 22.68 -6.61 -5.25
N VAL A 11 22.05 -7.46 -4.47
CA VAL A 11 20.66 -7.86 -4.70
C VAL A 11 19.74 -6.75 -4.20
N MET A 12 18.78 -6.33 -5.04
CA MET A 12 17.77 -5.36 -4.66
C MET A 12 16.46 -6.06 -4.31
N ILE A 13 15.99 -5.91 -3.08
CA ILE A 13 14.67 -6.39 -2.64
C ILE A 13 13.74 -5.18 -2.53
N VAL A 14 12.59 -5.25 -3.22
CA VAL A 14 11.61 -4.15 -3.28
C VAL A 14 10.30 -4.61 -2.66
N ASP A 15 9.91 -3.99 -1.56
CA ASP A 15 8.56 -4.13 -1.01
C ASP A 15 7.59 -3.25 -1.80
N MET A 16 6.72 -3.89 -2.56
CA MET A 16 5.69 -3.26 -3.39
C MET A 16 4.29 -3.35 -2.77
N CYS A 17 4.15 -3.70 -1.49
CA CYS A 17 2.84 -3.87 -0.87
C CYS A 17 1.91 -2.65 -0.94
N GLN A 18 2.46 -1.45 -1.13
CA GLN A 18 1.68 -0.21 -1.31
C GLN A 18 1.65 0.30 -2.75
N THR A 19 2.43 -0.30 -3.66
CA THR A 19 2.61 0.23 -5.02
C THR A 19 2.13 -0.72 -6.12
N ALA A 20 2.13 -2.03 -5.87
CA ALA A 20 1.64 -3.02 -6.83
C ALA A 20 0.17 -2.73 -7.24
N GLY A 21 -0.10 -2.70 -8.54
CA GLY A 21 -1.41 -2.35 -9.10
C GLY A 21 -1.74 -0.85 -9.11
N LEU A 22 -0.90 0.02 -8.54
CA LEU A 22 -1.11 1.46 -8.44
C LEU A 22 -0.06 2.27 -9.18
N ILE A 23 1.20 1.86 -9.12
CA ILE A 23 2.33 2.52 -9.79
C ILE A 23 2.87 1.58 -10.87
N PRO A 24 3.02 2.06 -12.12
CA PRO A 24 3.60 1.24 -13.18
C PRO A 24 5.04 0.88 -12.85
N ILE A 25 5.35 -0.39 -12.90
CA ILE A 25 6.71 -0.92 -12.79
C ILE A 25 6.86 -2.01 -13.85
N ASP A 26 7.93 -1.94 -14.65
CA ASP A 26 8.34 -2.98 -15.57
C ASP A 26 9.53 -3.73 -14.97
N ALA A 27 9.28 -4.92 -14.42
CA ALA A 27 10.29 -5.72 -13.78
C ALA A 27 11.41 -6.18 -14.74
N SER A 28 11.14 -6.23 -16.06
CA SER A 28 12.14 -6.61 -17.08
C SER A 28 13.31 -5.64 -17.18
N GLN A 29 13.13 -4.40 -16.72
CA GLN A 29 14.17 -3.37 -16.72
C GLN A 29 15.15 -3.50 -15.54
N PHE A 30 14.94 -4.48 -14.67
CA PHE A 30 15.76 -4.70 -13.50
C PHE A 30 16.63 -5.95 -13.66
N SER A 31 17.72 -6.01 -12.91
CA SER A 31 18.57 -7.20 -12.79
C SER A 31 18.85 -7.47 -11.33
N ASN A 32 19.10 -8.72 -10.96
CA ASN A 32 19.39 -9.13 -9.58
C ASN A 32 18.39 -8.54 -8.56
N SER A 33 17.11 -8.64 -8.87
CA SER A 33 16.06 -7.97 -8.08
C SER A 33 14.94 -8.93 -7.70
N ILE A 34 14.38 -8.72 -6.52
CA ILE A 34 13.25 -9.47 -5.97
C ILE A 34 12.16 -8.45 -5.61
N PHE A 35 10.95 -8.66 -6.13
CA PHE A 35 9.79 -7.82 -5.85
C PHE A 35 8.79 -8.59 -5.02
N CYS A 36 8.41 -8.05 -3.87
CA CYS A 36 7.46 -8.67 -2.96
C CYS A 36 6.19 -7.82 -2.85
N PHE A 37 5.02 -8.41 -2.96
CA PHE A 37 3.76 -7.68 -2.84
C PHE A 37 2.62 -8.53 -2.30
N THR A 38 1.61 -7.86 -1.78
CA THR A 38 0.35 -8.44 -1.31
C THR A 38 -0.76 -8.23 -2.33
N GLY A 39 -1.67 -9.21 -2.46
CA GLY A 39 -2.75 -9.17 -3.43
C GLY A 39 -3.97 -8.34 -2.99
N HIS A 40 -4.17 -8.12 -1.69
CA HIS A 40 -5.41 -7.52 -1.14
C HIS A 40 -5.45 -5.99 -1.11
N LYS A 41 -4.47 -5.31 -1.71
CA LYS A 41 -4.41 -3.84 -1.80
C LYS A 41 -4.68 -3.35 -3.21
N GLY A 42 -3.71 -2.75 -3.88
CA GLY A 42 -3.87 -2.18 -5.22
C GLY A 42 -4.18 -3.19 -6.33
N LEU A 43 -4.04 -4.48 -6.07
CA LEU A 43 -4.41 -5.57 -6.98
C LEU A 43 -5.84 -6.09 -6.78
N TYR A 44 -6.59 -5.57 -5.82
CA TYR A 44 -8.00 -5.93 -5.56
C TYR A 44 -8.28 -7.42 -5.28
N GLY A 45 -7.27 -8.19 -4.93
CA GLY A 45 -7.40 -9.60 -4.58
C GLY A 45 -7.82 -9.85 -3.13
N PRO A 46 -8.12 -11.10 -2.76
CA PRO A 46 -8.43 -11.48 -1.39
C PRO A 46 -7.25 -11.35 -0.44
N GLN A 47 -7.54 -11.21 0.85
CA GLN A 47 -6.52 -11.33 1.90
C GLN A 47 -5.85 -12.71 1.87
N GLY A 48 -4.60 -12.77 2.35
CA GLY A 48 -3.81 -14.01 2.34
C GLY A 48 -3.21 -14.36 0.97
N THR A 49 -3.31 -13.46 -0.01
CA THR A 49 -2.65 -13.60 -1.31
C THR A 49 -1.51 -12.60 -1.46
N GLY A 50 -0.53 -12.96 -2.24
CA GLY A 50 0.62 -12.15 -2.60
C GLY A 50 1.53 -12.92 -3.55
N ALA A 51 2.62 -12.31 -3.96
CA ALA A 51 3.63 -13.00 -4.76
C ALA A 51 5.02 -12.41 -4.55
N ILE A 52 6.00 -13.21 -4.94
CA ILE A 52 7.40 -12.85 -5.09
C ILE A 52 7.75 -12.97 -6.56
N VAL A 53 8.23 -11.90 -7.18
CA VAL A 53 8.75 -11.90 -8.55
C VAL A 53 10.27 -11.81 -8.49
N VAL A 54 10.95 -12.77 -9.10
CA VAL A 54 12.41 -12.88 -9.09
C VAL A 54 12.94 -12.54 -10.47
N VAL A 55 13.87 -11.60 -10.55
CA VAL A 55 14.55 -11.19 -11.79
C VAL A 55 16.05 -11.43 -11.61
N GLY A 56 16.54 -12.47 -12.25
CA GLY A 56 17.93 -12.93 -12.15
C GLY A 56 18.03 -14.38 -11.73
N ASN A 57 19.26 -14.87 -11.61
CA ASN A 57 19.54 -16.24 -11.20
C ASN A 57 19.92 -16.27 -9.71
N PHE A 58 19.08 -16.90 -8.93
CA PHE A 58 19.30 -17.06 -7.50
C PHE A 58 19.22 -18.53 -7.10
N ASN A 59 20.08 -18.93 -6.19
CA ASN A 59 20.05 -20.25 -5.59
C ASN A 59 19.39 -20.12 -4.21
N PHE A 60 18.09 -20.34 -4.17
CA PHE A 60 17.31 -20.27 -2.93
C PHE A 60 17.42 -21.56 -2.13
N LYS A 61 17.34 -21.40 -0.82
CA LYS A 61 17.12 -22.52 0.11
C LYS A 61 15.76 -22.33 0.78
N PRO A 62 14.99 -23.42 0.98
CA PRO A 62 13.73 -23.32 1.68
C PRO A 62 13.95 -22.85 3.13
N VAL A 63 13.18 -21.85 3.57
CA VAL A 63 13.15 -21.39 4.96
C VAL A 63 12.11 -22.20 5.74
N PHE A 64 11.00 -22.52 5.09
CA PHE A 64 9.96 -23.40 5.60
C PHE A 64 9.92 -24.66 4.75
N SER A 65 9.55 -25.79 5.35
CA SER A 65 9.40 -27.06 4.65
C SER A 65 8.12 -27.75 5.07
N GLY A 66 7.52 -28.51 4.14
CA GLY A 66 6.30 -29.26 4.34
C GLY A 66 5.92 -30.02 3.08
N GLY A 67 4.68 -30.49 2.98
CA GLY A 67 4.21 -31.20 1.79
C GLY A 67 4.23 -30.30 0.56
N SER A 68 4.82 -30.78 -0.54
CA SER A 68 4.86 -30.06 -1.83
C SER A 68 3.64 -30.35 -2.69
N GLY A 69 2.92 -31.44 -2.45
CA GLY A 69 1.76 -31.88 -3.22
C GLY A 69 2.11 -32.63 -4.51
N HIS A 70 3.35 -32.61 -4.99
CA HIS A 70 3.74 -33.26 -6.26
C HIS A 70 4.97 -34.18 -6.16
N ASP A 71 5.82 -34.03 -5.18
CA ASP A 71 7.02 -34.88 -4.95
C ASP A 71 6.95 -35.58 -3.61
N SER A 72 5.92 -36.42 -3.43
CA SER A 72 5.55 -37.01 -2.12
C SER A 72 6.54 -38.05 -1.59
N PHE A 73 7.41 -38.62 -2.43
CA PHE A 73 8.44 -39.58 -2.01
C PHE A 73 9.75 -38.93 -1.63
N ASN A 74 9.94 -37.65 -1.99
CA ASN A 74 11.13 -36.92 -1.60
C ASN A 74 11.07 -36.55 -0.10
N LYS A 75 12.15 -36.86 0.62
CA LYS A 75 12.26 -36.55 2.05
C LYS A 75 12.67 -35.11 2.35
N THR A 76 13.08 -34.37 1.31
CA THR A 76 13.52 -32.96 1.42
C THR A 76 12.58 -32.06 0.64
N HIS A 77 12.43 -30.85 1.12
CA HIS A 77 11.62 -29.83 0.43
C HIS A 77 12.31 -29.43 -0.90
N PRO A 78 11.55 -29.20 -1.98
CA PRO A 78 12.12 -28.73 -3.24
C PRO A 78 12.93 -27.43 -3.10
N CYS A 79 14.01 -27.32 -3.87
CA CYS A 79 14.87 -26.12 -3.88
C CYS A 79 14.69 -25.26 -5.14
N LEU A 80 13.85 -25.69 -6.09
CA LEU A 80 13.62 -24.96 -7.33
C LEU A 80 12.40 -24.05 -7.24
N MET A 81 12.45 -22.94 -7.95
CA MET A 81 11.29 -22.05 -8.11
C MET A 81 10.20 -22.73 -8.94
N PRO A 82 8.92 -22.53 -8.65
CA PRO A 82 8.38 -21.72 -7.55
C PRO A 82 8.32 -22.47 -6.23
N ASP A 83 8.50 -23.80 -6.21
CA ASP A 83 8.17 -24.71 -5.11
C ASP A 83 9.00 -24.47 -3.85
N VAL A 84 10.20 -23.91 -3.97
CA VAL A 84 11.06 -23.55 -2.83
C VAL A 84 10.39 -22.63 -1.81
N PHE A 85 9.37 -21.86 -2.24
CA PHE A 85 8.60 -20.95 -1.38
C PHE A 85 7.17 -21.40 -1.12
N GLU A 86 6.73 -22.50 -1.73
CA GLU A 86 5.36 -22.99 -1.60
C GLU A 86 5.31 -24.18 -0.64
N VAL A 87 4.62 -24.02 0.48
CA VAL A 87 4.52 -25.03 1.53
C VAL A 87 3.06 -25.38 1.80
N GLY A 88 2.72 -26.66 1.67
CA GLY A 88 1.37 -27.16 1.88
C GLY A 88 0.44 -26.93 0.70
N THR A 89 -0.86 -27.15 0.91
CA THR A 89 -1.88 -26.96 -0.13
C THR A 89 -2.11 -25.49 -0.41
N MET A 90 -1.96 -25.10 -1.66
CA MET A 90 -2.19 -23.72 -2.10
C MET A 90 -3.65 -23.30 -1.96
N ASN A 91 -3.88 -22.04 -1.60
CA ASN A 91 -5.21 -21.44 -1.52
C ASN A 91 -5.73 -21.04 -2.92
N VAL A 92 -6.03 -22.03 -3.74
CA VAL A 92 -6.49 -21.86 -5.12
C VAL A 92 -7.69 -20.91 -5.25
N PRO A 93 -8.74 -21.00 -4.41
CA PRO A 93 -9.89 -20.08 -4.51
C PRO A 93 -9.46 -18.60 -4.37
N SER A 94 -8.57 -18.29 -3.45
CA SER A 94 -8.08 -16.91 -3.27
C SER A 94 -7.17 -16.48 -4.42
N PHE A 95 -6.34 -17.36 -4.98
CA PHE A 95 -5.57 -17.04 -6.19
C PHE A 95 -6.45 -16.78 -7.41
N MET A 96 -7.56 -17.51 -7.56
CA MET A 96 -8.54 -17.20 -8.61
C MET A 96 -9.17 -15.81 -8.41
N GLY A 97 -9.44 -15.41 -7.16
CA GLY A 97 -9.88 -14.05 -6.82
C GLY A 97 -8.82 -13.00 -7.15
N LEU A 98 -7.54 -13.25 -6.81
CA LEU A 98 -6.44 -12.38 -7.16
C LEU A 98 -6.29 -12.23 -8.68
N ASN A 99 -6.41 -13.33 -9.43
CA ASN A 99 -6.35 -13.28 -10.89
C ASN A 99 -7.39 -12.30 -11.46
N ARG A 100 -8.62 -12.33 -10.96
CA ARG A 100 -9.68 -11.37 -11.37
C ARG A 100 -9.34 -9.94 -11.02
N GLY A 101 -8.73 -9.71 -9.85
CA GLY A 101 -8.23 -8.38 -9.48
C GLY A 101 -7.14 -7.88 -10.42
N VAL A 102 -6.17 -8.73 -10.76
CA VAL A 102 -5.11 -8.42 -11.72
C VAL A 102 -5.68 -8.14 -13.12
N GLU A 103 -6.60 -8.96 -13.62
CA GLU A 103 -7.30 -8.73 -14.88
C GLU A 103 -8.00 -7.36 -14.90
N TYR A 104 -8.66 -6.98 -13.80
CA TYR A 104 -9.28 -5.66 -13.67
C TYR A 104 -8.25 -4.54 -13.82
N VAL A 105 -7.10 -4.65 -13.15
CA VAL A 105 -6.03 -3.64 -13.21
C VAL A 105 -5.47 -3.54 -14.64
N ILE A 106 -5.22 -4.68 -15.30
CA ILE A 106 -4.73 -4.73 -16.69
C ILE A 106 -5.74 -4.08 -17.64
N ASN A 107 -7.01 -4.48 -17.58
CA ASN A 107 -8.06 -3.99 -18.46
C ASN A 107 -8.34 -2.49 -18.25
N LYS A 108 -8.28 -2.02 -16.99
CA LYS A 108 -8.42 -0.60 -16.65
C LYS A 108 -7.24 0.22 -17.14
N GLY A 109 -6.06 -0.38 -17.14
CA GLY A 109 -4.77 0.23 -17.41
C GLY A 109 -4.19 0.92 -16.19
N ILE A 110 -3.03 0.44 -15.73
CA ILE A 110 -2.37 0.92 -14.51
C ILE A 110 -2.05 2.43 -14.56
N ASN A 111 -1.68 2.96 -15.73
CA ASN A 111 -1.45 4.39 -15.92
C ASN A 111 -2.72 5.21 -15.64
N LYS A 112 -3.88 4.78 -16.17
CA LYS A 112 -5.17 5.44 -15.93
C LYS A 112 -5.59 5.37 -14.46
N ILE A 113 -5.31 4.25 -13.79
CA ILE A 113 -5.52 4.09 -12.35
C ILE A 113 -4.67 5.10 -11.58
N ASN A 114 -3.36 5.14 -11.86
CA ASN A 114 -2.44 6.07 -11.19
C ASN A 114 -2.79 7.54 -11.42
N GLU A 115 -3.08 7.93 -12.66
CA GLU A 115 -3.51 9.29 -12.99
C GLU A 115 -4.78 9.71 -12.23
N LYS A 116 -5.78 8.82 -12.17
CA LYS A 116 -7.01 9.11 -11.40
C LYS A 116 -6.72 9.29 -9.93
N ILE A 117 -5.97 8.38 -9.32
CA ILE A 117 -5.59 8.44 -7.91
C ILE A 117 -4.78 9.70 -7.61
N THR A 118 -3.81 10.04 -8.46
CA THR A 118 -2.98 11.24 -8.32
C THR A 118 -3.83 12.51 -8.36
N ARG A 119 -4.80 12.60 -9.28
CA ARG A 119 -5.74 13.74 -9.34
C ARG A 119 -6.59 13.85 -8.09
N LEU A 120 -7.17 12.75 -7.62
CA LEU A 120 -7.97 12.73 -6.40
C LEU A 120 -7.15 13.15 -5.18
N ARG A 121 -5.96 12.55 -5.01
CA ARG A 121 -5.04 12.88 -3.93
C ARG A 121 -4.64 14.35 -3.95
N SER A 122 -4.22 14.87 -5.11
CA SER A 122 -3.80 16.27 -5.25
C SER A 122 -4.93 17.24 -4.93
N TYR A 123 -6.16 16.92 -5.37
CA TYR A 123 -7.35 17.68 -5.02
C TYR A 123 -7.58 17.69 -3.51
N PHE A 124 -7.57 16.52 -2.88
CA PHE A 124 -7.80 16.39 -1.44
C PHE A 124 -6.76 17.16 -0.63
N VAL A 125 -5.47 16.94 -0.90
CA VAL A 125 -4.37 17.63 -0.22
C VAL A 125 -4.50 19.14 -0.35
N LYS A 126 -4.75 19.65 -1.58
CA LYS A 126 -4.93 21.08 -1.84
C LYS A 126 -6.05 21.69 -1.01
N GLU A 127 -7.16 20.98 -0.86
CA GLU A 127 -8.32 21.54 -0.14
C GLU A 127 -8.19 21.39 1.38
N VAL A 128 -7.67 20.27 1.89
CA VAL A 128 -7.48 20.10 3.34
C VAL A 128 -6.38 21.00 3.89
N SER A 129 -5.35 21.32 3.09
CA SER A 129 -4.28 22.26 3.51
C SER A 129 -4.76 23.69 3.68
N LYS A 130 -5.99 24.02 3.24
CA LYS A 130 -6.62 25.33 3.48
C LYS A 130 -7.41 25.39 4.80
N ILE A 131 -7.61 24.25 5.45
CA ILE A 131 -8.36 24.18 6.70
C ILE A 131 -7.39 24.54 7.82
N GLU A 132 -7.72 25.56 8.58
CA GLU A 132 -6.96 25.96 9.76
C GLU A 132 -6.80 24.77 10.74
N LYS A 133 -5.65 24.64 11.37
CA LYS A 133 -5.30 23.55 12.30
C LYS A 133 -5.15 22.17 11.66
N VAL A 134 -5.31 22.00 10.33
CA VAL A 134 -5.02 20.74 9.65
C VAL A 134 -3.57 20.71 9.17
N ILE A 135 -2.82 19.72 9.62
CA ILE A 135 -1.43 19.46 9.23
C ILE A 135 -1.40 18.24 8.31
N THR A 136 -0.82 18.39 7.12
CA THR A 136 -0.63 17.27 6.17
C THR A 136 0.83 16.83 6.13
N TYR A 137 1.05 15.52 6.01
CA TYR A 137 2.39 14.93 6.03
C TYR A 137 2.76 14.33 4.67
N GLY A 138 4.05 14.46 4.29
CA GLY A 138 4.59 13.82 3.09
C GLY A 138 3.98 14.31 1.77
N THR A 139 3.54 15.57 1.69
CA THR A 139 2.80 16.08 0.52
C THR A 139 3.67 16.81 -0.50
N ASN A 140 4.92 17.15 -0.15
CA ASN A 140 5.78 18.05 -0.92
C ASN A 140 6.74 17.36 -1.91
N TYR A 141 6.62 16.06 -2.11
CA TYR A 141 7.52 15.31 -3.00
C TYR A 141 6.97 15.27 -4.42
N LYS A 142 7.82 15.62 -5.40
CA LYS A 142 7.53 15.44 -6.83
C LYS A 142 7.78 13.98 -7.22
N SER A 143 6.88 13.08 -6.89
CA SER A 143 7.01 11.66 -7.21
C SER A 143 5.68 11.04 -7.61
N LEU A 144 5.71 9.81 -8.10
CA LEU A 144 4.51 9.00 -8.26
C LEU A 144 3.89 8.73 -6.88
N TYR A 145 2.60 8.94 -6.76
CA TYR A 145 1.89 8.79 -5.50
C TYR A 145 0.96 7.59 -5.50
N THR A 146 0.84 6.98 -4.34
CA THR A 146 -0.29 6.11 -4.01
C THR A 146 -1.48 6.97 -3.53
N GLY A 147 -2.63 6.35 -3.32
CA GLY A 147 -3.82 7.04 -2.81
C GLY A 147 -3.79 7.37 -1.31
N VAL A 148 -2.64 7.31 -0.67
CA VAL A 148 -2.51 7.54 0.78
C VAL A 148 -2.27 9.02 1.07
N VAL A 149 -3.04 9.58 2.02
CA VAL A 149 -2.82 10.90 2.61
C VAL A 149 -2.92 10.78 4.11
N SER A 150 -1.87 11.21 4.81
CA SER A 150 -1.84 11.30 6.26
C SER A 150 -1.94 12.75 6.70
N LEU A 151 -2.76 13.00 7.70
CA LEU A 151 -2.96 14.33 8.28
C LEU A 151 -3.28 14.23 9.78
N ASN A 152 -3.17 15.37 10.46
CA ASN A 152 -3.69 15.57 11.80
C ASN A 152 -4.48 16.87 11.87
N ILE A 153 -5.33 16.95 12.88
CA ILE A 153 -5.89 18.21 13.37
C ILE A 153 -5.12 18.55 14.65
N GLU A 154 -4.63 19.77 14.78
CA GLU A 154 -3.84 20.19 15.94
C GLU A 154 -4.55 19.89 17.26
N ASN A 155 -3.80 19.40 18.23
CA ASN A 155 -4.26 19.13 19.59
C ASN A 155 -5.40 18.09 19.73
N ILE A 156 -5.71 17.31 18.69
CA ILE A 156 -6.65 16.18 18.79
C ILE A 156 -5.92 14.86 18.51
N PRO A 157 -6.09 13.83 19.33
CA PRO A 157 -5.60 12.49 19.01
C PRO A 157 -6.18 11.97 17.69
N SER A 158 -5.36 11.31 16.88
CA SER A 158 -5.82 10.77 15.58
C SER A 158 -6.96 9.77 15.71
N SER A 159 -7.04 9.05 16.83
CA SER A 159 -8.14 8.13 17.15
C SER A 159 -9.48 8.86 17.30
N GLU A 160 -9.48 10.00 17.97
CA GLU A 160 -10.69 10.80 18.16
C GLU A 160 -11.19 11.40 16.84
N VAL A 161 -10.28 11.92 16.01
CA VAL A 161 -10.64 12.43 14.67
C VAL A 161 -11.24 11.32 13.81
N SER A 162 -10.62 10.12 13.80
CA SER A 162 -11.14 8.99 13.06
C SER A 162 -12.49 8.50 13.57
N LEU A 163 -12.70 8.51 14.88
CA LEU A 163 -13.97 8.15 15.50
C LEU A 163 -15.08 9.13 15.10
N LYS A 164 -14.84 10.45 15.21
CA LYS A 164 -15.78 11.49 14.77
C LYS A 164 -16.13 11.37 13.29
N LEU A 165 -15.13 11.13 12.43
CA LEU A 165 -15.35 10.91 11.00
C LEU A 165 -16.27 9.72 10.74
N TYR A 166 -16.10 8.64 11.50
CA TYR A 166 -16.92 7.44 11.34
C TYR A 166 -18.33 7.63 11.89
N GLU A 167 -18.48 8.10 13.13
CA GLU A 167 -19.78 8.18 13.81
C GLU A 167 -20.71 9.25 13.22
N LYS A 168 -20.16 10.43 12.89
CA LYS A 168 -20.99 11.54 12.39
C LYS A 168 -21.20 11.50 10.87
N TYR A 169 -20.21 10.98 10.11
CA TYR A 169 -20.18 11.11 8.66
C TYR A 169 -20.09 9.77 7.91
N GLY A 170 -19.93 8.65 8.62
CA GLY A 170 -19.75 7.32 8.00
C GLY A 170 -18.43 7.18 7.21
N ILE A 171 -17.43 8.01 7.52
CA ILE A 171 -16.14 8.01 6.81
C ILE A 171 -15.15 7.14 7.58
N ALA A 172 -14.79 5.99 7.01
CA ALA A 172 -13.79 5.09 7.57
C ALA A 172 -12.38 5.57 7.23
N THR A 173 -11.59 5.85 8.26
CA THR A 173 -10.17 6.18 8.16
C THR A 173 -9.35 5.27 9.09
N ARG A 174 -8.04 5.28 8.96
CA ARG A 174 -7.18 4.57 9.89
C ARG A 174 -6.40 5.58 10.74
N SER A 175 -6.49 5.46 12.06
CA SER A 175 -5.69 6.24 13.02
C SER A 175 -4.44 5.47 13.48
N GLY A 176 -3.50 6.16 14.12
CA GLY A 176 -2.35 5.61 14.81
C GLY A 176 -1.07 5.52 13.98
N ALA A 177 -0.27 4.47 14.22
CA ALA A 177 1.10 4.36 13.73
C ALA A 177 1.25 3.81 12.29
N HIS A 178 0.20 3.26 11.68
CA HIS A 178 0.16 2.77 10.28
C HIS A 178 1.28 1.79 9.89
N CYS A 179 1.83 1.01 10.85
CA CYS A 179 2.99 0.13 10.66
C CYS A 179 4.26 0.88 10.23
N ALA A 180 4.42 2.16 10.61
CA ALA A 180 5.52 3.02 10.19
C ALA A 180 6.13 3.79 11.39
N PRO A 181 6.66 3.12 12.42
CA PRO A 181 7.11 3.77 13.66
C PRO A 181 8.20 4.82 13.42
N LEU A 182 9.16 4.54 12.54
CA LEU A 182 10.25 5.48 12.22
C LEU A 182 9.75 6.76 11.55
N LEU A 183 8.66 6.67 10.77
CA LEU A 183 8.02 7.84 10.17
C LEU A 183 7.39 8.73 11.24
N HIS A 184 6.78 8.13 12.25
CA HIS A 184 6.22 8.86 13.39
C HIS A 184 7.30 9.48 14.29
N GLU A 185 8.48 8.87 14.37
CA GLU A 185 9.65 9.50 15.00
C GLU A 185 10.08 10.76 14.25
N TYR A 186 10.24 10.64 12.94
CA TYR A 186 10.68 11.74 12.09
C TYR A 186 9.72 12.92 12.10
N PHE A 187 8.41 12.67 12.11
CA PHE A 187 7.38 13.73 12.13
C PHE A 187 6.94 14.12 13.55
N HIS A 188 7.55 13.57 14.60
CA HIS A 188 7.20 13.83 15.99
C HIS A 188 5.71 13.60 16.32
N THR A 189 5.13 12.54 15.78
CA THR A 189 3.70 12.22 15.92
C THR A 189 3.43 10.91 16.65
N LYS A 190 4.39 10.41 17.46
CA LYS A 190 4.23 9.14 18.20
C LYS A 190 3.01 9.16 19.11
N GLU A 191 2.84 10.24 19.89
CA GLU A 191 1.77 10.37 20.88
C GLU A 191 0.40 10.63 20.21
N GLN A 192 0.36 11.50 19.22
CA GLN A 192 -0.88 11.86 18.51
C GLN A 192 -1.33 10.80 17.50
N GLY A 193 -0.37 10.05 16.92
CA GLY A 193 -0.61 9.24 15.73
C GLY A 193 -0.87 10.12 14.50
N MET A 194 -1.41 9.53 13.43
CA MET A 194 -1.91 10.24 12.25
C MET A 194 -3.25 9.65 11.82
N VAL A 195 -4.09 10.47 11.20
CA VAL A 195 -5.29 10.03 10.47
C VAL A 195 -4.91 9.78 9.03
N ARG A 196 -5.11 8.56 8.54
CA ARG A 196 -4.81 8.16 7.17
C ARG A 196 -6.06 7.97 6.35
N PHE A 197 -6.18 8.76 5.31
CA PHE A 197 -7.10 8.54 4.21
C PHE A 197 -6.44 7.67 3.14
N SER A 198 -7.20 6.77 2.54
CA SER A 198 -6.71 5.89 1.48
C SER A 198 -7.71 5.89 0.32
N PHE A 199 -7.29 6.43 -0.83
CA PHE A 199 -8.13 6.53 -2.02
C PHE A 199 -7.78 5.45 -3.02
N SER A 200 -8.78 4.95 -3.70
CA SER A 200 -8.64 4.05 -4.85
C SER A 200 -9.14 4.70 -6.14
N SER A 201 -8.96 4.00 -7.25
CA SER A 201 -9.53 4.44 -8.53
C SER A 201 -11.07 4.35 -8.56
N LEU A 202 -11.70 3.78 -7.56
CA LEU A 202 -13.15 3.69 -7.43
C LEU A 202 -13.76 4.94 -6.81
N ASN A 203 -12.98 5.67 -5.99
CA ASN A 203 -13.46 6.89 -5.36
C ASN A 203 -13.78 8.01 -6.36
N THR A 204 -14.63 8.92 -5.93
CA THR A 204 -15.10 10.08 -6.69
C THR A 204 -14.68 11.38 -6.02
N LYS A 205 -14.60 12.47 -6.81
CA LYS A 205 -14.34 13.80 -6.27
C LYS A 205 -15.43 14.24 -5.27
N LYS A 206 -16.68 13.79 -5.46
CA LYS A 206 -17.79 14.13 -4.55
C LYS A 206 -17.59 13.54 -3.15
N GLU A 207 -17.14 12.27 -3.06
CA GLU A 207 -16.81 11.64 -1.79
C GLU A 207 -15.66 12.35 -1.08
N LEU A 208 -14.63 12.76 -1.83
CA LEU A 208 -13.52 13.52 -1.27
C LEU A 208 -13.97 14.88 -0.75
N GLN A 209 -14.83 15.58 -1.49
CA GLN A 209 -15.39 16.86 -1.05
C GLN A 209 -16.16 16.71 0.25
N PHE A 210 -16.99 15.67 0.36
CA PHE A 210 -17.70 15.34 1.60
C PHE A 210 -16.74 15.12 2.79
N ALA A 211 -15.65 14.39 2.57
CA ALA A 211 -14.63 14.19 3.60
C ALA A 211 -13.89 15.49 3.99
N ILE A 212 -13.64 16.37 3.02
CA ILE A 212 -13.04 17.69 3.28
C ILE A 212 -13.98 18.56 4.13
N ASP A 213 -15.27 18.55 3.83
CA ASP A 213 -16.27 19.31 4.58
C ASP A 213 -16.42 18.79 6.01
N ALA A 214 -16.44 17.46 6.19
CA ALA A 214 -16.41 16.82 7.50
C ALA A 214 -15.17 17.21 8.33
N LEU A 215 -13.97 17.19 7.73
CA LEU A 215 -12.74 17.63 8.41
C LEU A 215 -12.81 19.12 8.81
N ARG A 216 -13.40 19.96 7.96
CA ARG A 216 -13.59 21.41 8.26
C ARG A 216 -14.53 21.63 9.44
N GLU A 217 -15.58 20.84 9.56
CA GLU A 217 -16.50 20.92 10.71
C GLU A 217 -15.82 20.44 11.98
N ILE A 218 -15.12 19.30 11.94
CA ILE A 218 -14.39 18.78 13.11
C ILE A 218 -13.32 19.78 13.58
N ALA A 219 -12.59 20.41 12.65
CA ALA A 219 -11.57 21.40 13.01
C ALA A 219 -12.15 22.66 13.70
N LYS A 220 -13.39 23.05 13.37
CA LYS A 220 -14.08 24.18 14.03
C LYS A 220 -14.56 23.86 15.44
N GLU A 221 -14.79 22.61 15.78
CA GLU A 221 -15.20 22.19 17.15
C GLU A 221 -14.11 22.43 18.20
N ILE A 222 -12.86 22.63 17.75
CA ILE A 222 -11.74 22.90 18.66
C ILE A 222 -11.81 24.34 19.11
N LYS A 223 -12.19 24.54 20.35
CA LYS A 223 -12.04 25.85 21.01
C LYS A 223 -10.53 26.20 21.09
N PRO A 224 -10.18 27.49 20.96
CA PRO A 224 -8.81 27.94 21.16
C PRO A 224 -8.28 27.65 22.55
#